data_607f15f65b59357dd54607fd855413db
#
_entry.id   607f15f65b59357dd54607fd855413db
#
_cell.length_a   1.000
_cell.length_b   1.000
_cell.length_c   1.000
_cell.angle_alpha   90.00
_cell.angle_beta   90.00
_cell.angle_gamma   90.00
#
_symmetry.space_group_name_H-M   'P 1'
#
loop_
_entity.id
_entity.type
_entity.pdbx_description
1 polymer ?
#
loop_
_entity_poly.entity_id
_entity_poly.type
_entity_poly.pdbx_seq_one_letter_code
_entity_poly.pdbx_strand_id
1 'polypeptide(L)'
;MIEEGEIIEIPVENPTYFTKAKQQEIGIIVFCSLTVVLLLLAITIRNKPENVARRKELKEAENERNQVARENHIKDLMADPYLNIVTEDFFEVHKERLKEHRVSIYQGVTYYLGKKGGLYYRSSKGTRIYI
;
A
#
# COMPACT_ATOMS: atom_id res chain seq x y z
N MET A 1 92.33 1.22 -9.38
CA MET A 1 91.02 0.65 -9.84
C MET A 1 90.04 1.06 -8.76
N ILE A 2 89.26 2.07 -9.07
CA ILE A 2 88.19 2.63 -8.16
C ILE A 2 86.93 2.14 -8.73
N GLU A 3 86.23 1.25 -7.98
CA GLU A 3 84.87 0.80 -8.37
C GLU A 3 83.87 1.96 -8.22
N GLU A 4 83.26 2.35 -9.33
CA GLU A 4 82.15 3.30 -9.34
C GLU A 4 80.98 2.65 -8.66
N GLY A 5 80.57 3.17 -7.51
CA GLY A 5 79.37 2.74 -6.80
C GLY A 5 78.15 3.17 -7.54
N GLU A 6 77.33 2.18 -7.93
CA GLU A 6 76.00 2.31 -8.56
C GLU A 6 75.05 3.05 -7.61
N ILE A 7 74.70 4.27 -7.91
CA ILE A 7 73.68 5.04 -7.15
C ILE A 7 72.31 4.46 -7.45
N ILE A 8 71.74 3.70 -6.53
CA ILE A 8 70.37 3.24 -6.59
C ILE A 8 69.46 4.47 -6.33
N GLU A 9 68.88 5.01 -7.38
CA GLU A 9 67.80 5.99 -7.24
C GLU A 9 66.57 5.33 -6.67
N ILE A 10 66.25 5.60 -5.41
CA ILE A 10 65.00 5.22 -4.77
C ILE A 10 63.92 6.12 -5.33
N PRO A 11 62.85 5.57 -5.97
CA PRO A 11 61.78 6.41 -6.49
C PRO A 11 61.11 7.14 -5.32
N VAL A 12 61.21 8.46 -5.31
CA VAL A 12 60.50 9.32 -4.35
C VAL A 12 59.03 9.26 -4.71
N GLU A 13 58.27 8.43 -4.00
CA GLU A 13 56.79 8.42 -4.12
C GLU A 13 56.28 9.83 -3.82
N ASN A 14 55.54 10.37 -4.80
CA ASN A 14 55.02 11.72 -4.81
C ASN A 14 54.03 11.91 -3.64
N PRO A 15 54.36 12.70 -2.58
CA PRO A 15 53.50 12.81 -1.38
C PRO A 15 52.12 13.43 -1.66
N THR A 16 51.91 13.98 -2.85
CA THR A 16 50.65 14.60 -3.23
C THR A 16 49.51 13.60 -3.51
N TYR A 17 49.81 12.37 -3.90
CA TYR A 17 48.75 11.35 -4.14
C TYR A 17 48.23 10.78 -2.82
N PHE A 18 49.05 10.64 -1.82
CA PHE A 18 48.67 10.11 -0.52
C PHE A 18 47.73 11.06 0.26
N THR A 19 47.90 12.36 0.08
CA THR A 19 47.07 13.38 0.73
C THR A 19 45.69 13.49 0.10
N LYS A 20 45.56 13.33 -1.24
CA LYS A 20 44.27 13.37 -1.93
C LYS A 20 43.39 12.15 -1.60
N ALA A 21 43.97 10.95 -1.55
CA ALA A 21 43.26 9.74 -1.17
C ALA A 21 42.72 9.81 0.27
N LYS A 22 43.53 10.26 1.22
CA LYS A 22 43.09 10.47 2.60
C LYS A 22 42.03 11.54 2.76
N GLN A 23 42.07 12.62 1.99
CA GLN A 23 41.00 13.62 1.99
C GLN A 23 39.66 13.07 1.45
N GLN A 24 39.70 12.21 0.43
CA GLN A 24 38.49 11.55 -0.07
C GLN A 24 37.89 10.58 0.95
N GLU A 25 38.73 9.78 1.61
CA GLU A 25 38.25 8.86 2.66
C GLU A 25 37.61 9.61 3.84
N ILE A 26 38.21 10.70 4.30
CA ILE A 26 37.64 11.53 5.36
C ILE A 26 36.30 12.15 4.91
N GLY A 27 36.22 12.63 3.68
CA GLY A 27 34.96 13.16 3.11
C GLY A 27 33.83 12.13 3.10
N ILE A 28 34.12 10.88 2.73
CA ILE A 28 33.15 9.80 2.73
C ILE A 28 32.66 9.45 4.14
N ILE A 29 33.60 9.35 5.09
CA ILE A 29 33.29 9.04 6.49
C ILE A 29 32.40 10.14 7.10
N VAL A 30 32.73 11.40 6.87
CA VAL A 30 31.92 12.54 7.35
C VAL A 30 30.55 12.55 6.74
N PHE A 31 30.44 12.29 5.45
CA PHE A 31 29.13 12.21 4.76
C PHE A 31 28.27 11.06 5.29
N CYS A 32 28.85 9.87 5.47
CA CYS A 32 28.15 8.72 6.03
C CYS A 32 27.70 8.97 7.48
N SER A 33 28.54 9.60 8.31
CA SER A 33 28.17 9.92 9.69
C SER A 33 27.05 10.95 9.76
N LEU A 34 27.06 11.96 8.90
CA LEU A 34 25.99 12.96 8.83
C LEU A 34 24.65 12.34 8.41
N THR A 35 24.65 11.43 7.42
CA THR A 35 23.43 10.72 6.99
C THR A 35 22.86 9.84 8.08
N VAL A 36 23.69 9.14 8.85
CA VAL A 36 23.26 8.32 10.01
C VAL A 36 22.64 9.20 11.08
N VAL A 37 23.26 10.34 11.43
CA VAL A 37 22.71 11.28 12.41
C VAL A 37 21.37 11.84 11.97
N LEU A 38 21.23 12.23 10.71
CA LEU A 38 19.95 12.71 10.15
C LEU A 38 18.85 11.62 10.19
N LEU A 39 19.20 10.37 9.89
CA LEU A 39 18.27 9.24 10.00
C LEU A 39 17.83 9.01 11.45
N LEU A 40 18.75 9.04 12.41
CA LEU A 40 18.43 8.90 13.83
C LEU A 40 17.54 10.04 14.31
N LEU A 41 17.80 11.28 13.92
CA LEU A 41 16.96 12.43 14.23
C LEU A 41 15.56 12.28 13.61
N ALA A 42 15.47 11.82 12.39
CA ALA A 42 14.17 11.57 11.74
C ALA A 42 13.36 10.48 12.47
N ILE A 43 14.02 9.42 12.94
CA ILE A 43 13.37 8.35 13.71
C ILE A 43 12.90 8.89 15.08
N THR A 44 13.72 9.68 15.77
CA THR A 44 13.33 10.24 17.08
C THR A 44 12.17 11.22 16.96
N ILE A 45 12.14 12.07 15.94
CA ILE A 45 11.01 12.98 15.67
C ILE A 45 9.76 12.18 15.32
N ARG A 46 9.90 11.13 14.51
CA ARG A 46 8.78 10.28 14.12
C ARG A 46 8.16 9.53 15.30
N ASN A 47 8.97 9.13 16.27
CA ASN A 47 8.55 8.34 17.43
C ASN A 47 8.20 9.19 18.66
N LYS A 48 8.16 10.52 18.54
CA LYS A 48 7.64 11.35 19.64
C LYS A 48 6.23 10.89 20.00
N PRO A 49 5.89 10.76 21.31
CA PRO A 49 4.59 10.27 21.75
C PRO A 49 3.41 11.07 21.19
N GLU A 50 3.57 12.38 21.06
CA GLU A 50 2.58 13.27 20.43
C GLU A 50 2.30 12.92 18.97
N ASN A 51 3.34 12.61 18.18
CA ASN A 51 3.19 12.24 16.78
C ASN A 51 2.56 10.84 16.62
N VAL A 52 2.83 9.95 17.55
CA VAL A 52 2.23 8.61 17.58
C VAL A 52 0.74 8.72 17.94
N ALA A 53 0.40 9.50 18.98
CA ALA A 53 -0.98 9.74 19.37
C ALA A 53 -1.80 10.37 18.24
N ARG A 54 -1.28 11.44 17.62
CA ARG A 54 -1.94 12.11 16.49
C ARG A 54 -2.18 11.19 15.31
N ARG A 55 -1.21 10.29 15.00
CA ARG A 55 -1.39 9.29 13.94
C ARG A 55 -2.46 8.26 14.28
N LYS A 56 -2.57 7.89 15.56
CA LYS A 56 -3.60 6.97 16.02
C LYS A 56 -4.98 7.60 15.87
N GLU A 57 -5.16 8.82 16.34
CA GLU A 57 -6.40 9.59 16.17
C GLU A 57 -6.81 9.74 14.70
N LEU A 58 -5.85 10.07 13.82
CA LEU A 58 -6.13 10.20 12.39
C LEU A 58 -6.59 8.87 11.77
N LYS A 59 -5.98 7.75 12.16
CA LYS A 59 -6.40 6.41 11.69
C LYS A 59 -7.77 6.02 12.23
N GLU A 60 -8.06 6.32 13.48
CA GLU A 60 -9.37 6.07 14.09
C GLU A 60 -10.45 6.88 13.36
N ALA A 61 -10.22 8.18 13.14
CA ALA A 61 -11.14 9.02 12.38
C ALA A 61 -11.32 8.58 10.92
N GLU A 62 -10.27 8.09 10.27
CA GLU A 62 -10.34 7.51 8.92
C GLU A 62 -11.16 6.22 8.91
N ASN A 63 -10.95 5.34 9.89
CA ASN A 63 -11.71 4.10 10.04
C ASN A 63 -13.19 4.37 10.28
N GLU A 64 -13.53 5.33 11.14
CA GLU A 64 -14.92 5.75 11.38
C GLU A 64 -15.59 6.26 10.09
N ARG A 65 -14.89 7.11 9.34
CA ARG A 65 -15.40 7.61 8.04
C ARG A 65 -15.64 6.47 7.06
N ASN A 66 -14.71 5.52 6.98
CA ASN A 66 -14.83 4.37 6.09
C ASN A 66 -15.99 3.45 6.51
N GLN A 67 -16.23 3.27 7.82
CA GLN A 67 -17.39 2.53 8.32
C GLN A 67 -18.70 3.20 7.94
N VAL A 68 -18.83 4.50 8.20
CA VAL A 68 -20.03 5.27 7.84
C VAL A 68 -20.28 5.25 6.34
N ALA A 69 -19.23 5.38 5.52
CA ALA A 69 -19.35 5.30 4.07
C ALA A 69 -19.82 3.90 3.63
N ARG A 70 -19.30 2.84 4.24
CA ARG A 70 -19.74 1.45 3.97
C ARG A 70 -21.19 1.21 4.36
N GLU A 71 -21.61 1.69 5.53
CA GLU A 71 -23.00 1.58 5.98
C GLU A 71 -23.98 2.32 5.05
N ASN A 72 -23.63 3.53 4.63
CA ASN A 72 -24.42 4.28 3.68
C ASN A 72 -24.51 3.57 2.33
N HIS A 73 -23.40 3.03 1.85
CA HIS A 73 -23.40 2.25 0.61
C HIS A 73 -24.27 0.98 0.70
N ILE A 74 -24.26 0.28 1.85
CA ILE A 74 -25.15 -0.86 2.10
C ILE A 74 -26.62 -0.41 2.05
N LYS A 75 -26.97 0.72 2.67
CA LYS A 75 -28.32 1.27 2.62
C LYS A 75 -28.78 1.58 1.21
N ASP A 76 -27.91 2.20 0.40
CA ASP A 76 -28.20 2.51 -1.00
C ASP A 76 -28.39 1.23 -1.82
N LEU A 77 -27.52 0.24 -1.62
CA LEU A 77 -27.66 -1.07 -2.25
C LEU A 77 -28.96 -1.77 -1.84
N MET A 78 -29.38 -1.68 -0.59
CA MET A 78 -30.65 -2.26 -0.12
C MET A 78 -31.86 -1.54 -0.66
N ALA A 79 -31.80 -0.22 -0.80
CA ALA A 79 -32.90 0.60 -1.28
C ALA A 79 -33.23 0.35 -2.77
N ASP A 80 -32.21 0.10 -3.59
CA ASP A 80 -32.40 -0.14 -5.03
C ASP A 80 -31.90 -1.53 -5.44
N PRO A 81 -32.82 -2.50 -5.67
CA PRO A 81 -32.47 -3.85 -6.08
C PRO A 81 -31.84 -3.95 -7.49
N TYR A 82 -31.87 -2.88 -8.28
CA TYR A 82 -31.28 -2.83 -9.62
C TYR A 82 -29.85 -2.24 -9.62
N LEU A 83 -29.35 -1.74 -8.51
CA LEU A 83 -27.95 -1.41 -8.39
C LEU A 83 -27.08 -2.67 -8.43
N ASN A 84 -26.07 -2.67 -9.31
CA ASN A 84 -25.20 -3.83 -9.50
C ASN A 84 -24.22 -3.99 -8.33
N ILE A 85 -24.25 -5.12 -7.67
CA ILE A 85 -23.25 -5.50 -6.66
C ILE A 85 -22.10 -6.20 -7.39
N VAL A 86 -20.94 -5.54 -7.45
CA VAL A 86 -19.76 -6.03 -8.19
C VAL A 86 -18.85 -6.86 -7.31
N THR A 87 -18.73 -6.51 -6.02
CA THR A 87 -17.76 -7.10 -5.09
C THR A 87 -18.38 -8.20 -4.24
N GLU A 88 -17.60 -9.22 -3.93
CA GLU A 88 -18.00 -10.35 -3.07
C GLU A 88 -18.30 -9.92 -1.63
N ASP A 89 -17.71 -8.82 -1.17
CA ASP A 89 -17.93 -8.26 0.18
C ASP A 89 -19.41 -7.95 0.48
N PHE A 90 -20.20 -7.70 -0.55
CA PHE A 90 -21.64 -7.41 -0.45
C PHE A 90 -22.53 -8.59 -0.85
N PHE A 91 -22.01 -9.82 -0.86
CA PHE A 91 -22.81 -11.00 -1.20
C PHE A 91 -23.99 -11.22 -0.23
N GLU A 92 -23.82 -10.92 1.05
CA GLU A 92 -24.92 -10.99 2.02
C GLU A 92 -26.01 -9.97 1.71
N VAL A 93 -25.65 -8.77 1.27
CA VAL A 93 -26.60 -7.74 0.80
C VAL A 93 -27.39 -8.26 -0.41
N HIS A 94 -26.73 -8.95 -1.34
CA HIS A 94 -27.41 -9.61 -2.48
C HIS A 94 -28.47 -10.61 -2.01
N LYS A 95 -28.16 -11.46 -1.02
CA LYS A 95 -29.13 -12.42 -0.46
C LYS A 95 -30.30 -11.74 0.21
N GLU A 96 -30.05 -10.69 1.01
CA GLU A 96 -31.12 -9.94 1.69
C GLU A 96 -32.04 -9.25 0.67
N ARG A 97 -31.48 -8.63 -0.38
CA ARG A 97 -32.25 -8.03 -1.48
C ARG A 97 -33.14 -9.05 -2.19
N LEU A 98 -32.64 -10.28 -2.42
CA LEU A 98 -33.44 -11.36 -2.99
C LEU A 98 -34.60 -11.76 -2.07
N LYS A 99 -34.42 -11.75 -0.76
CA LYS A 99 -35.51 -12.03 0.20
C LYS A 99 -36.54 -10.90 0.21
N GLU A 100 -36.11 -9.65 0.24
CA GLU A 100 -36.97 -8.48 0.38
C GLU A 100 -37.64 -8.10 -0.93
N HIS A 101 -36.84 -7.92 -1.99
CA HIS A 101 -37.33 -7.42 -3.30
C HIS A 101 -37.57 -8.51 -4.32
N ARG A 102 -37.18 -9.76 -4.05
CA ARG A 102 -37.22 -10.92 -4.95
C ARG A 102 -36.39 -10.77 -6.23
N VAL A 103 -35.60 -9.73 -6.34
CA VAL A 103 -34.71 -9.42 -7.44
C VAL A 103 -33.44 -8.78 -6.91
N SER A 104 -32.32 -9.08 -7.54
CA SER A 104 -31.03 -8.42 -7.24
C SER A 104 -30.07 -8.58 -8.40
N ILE A 105 -29.31 -7.54 -8.70
CA ILE A 105 -28.22 -7.61 -9.68
C ILE A 105 -26.90 -7.85 -8.94
N TYR A 106 -26.23 -8.94 -9.30
CA TYR A 106 -24.96 -9.35 -8.73
C TYR A 106 -24.00 -9.74 -9.86
N GLN A 107 -22.83 -9.13 -9.89
CA GLN A 107 -21.81 -9.33 -10.94
C GLN A 107 -22.36 -9.21 -12.37
N GLY A 108 -23.22 -8.21 -12.59
CA GLY A 108 -23.84 -7.95 -13.89
C GLY A 108 -24.97 -8.89 -14.28
N VAL A 109 -25.33 -9.86 -13.45
CA VAL A 109 -26.41 -10.80 -13.69
C VAL A 109 -27.60 -10.46 -12.81
N THR A 110 -28.81 -10.37 -13.42
CA THR A 110 -30.06 -10.15 -12.68
C THR A 110 -30.63 -11.48 -12.20
N TYR A 111 -30.64 -11.67 -10.90
CA TYR A 111 -31.21 -12.83 -10.24
C TYR A 111 -32.62 -12.55 -9.74
N TYR A 112 -33.45 -13.57 -9.76
CA TYR A 112 -34.83 -13.53 -9.32
C TYR A 112 -35.15 -14.67 -8.36
N LEU A 113 -35.89 -14.38 -7.30
CA LEU A 113 -36.37 -15.39 -6.37
C LEU A 113 -37.85 -15.75 -6.75
N GLY A 114 -38.07 -16.97 -7.20
CA GLY A 114 -39.36 -17.48 -7.56
C GLY A 114 -40.33 -17.64 -6.35
N LYS A 115 -41.63 -17.77 -6.62
CA LYS A 115 -42.67 -17.91 -5.56
C LYS A 115 -42.43 -19.09 -4.63
N LYS A 116 -41.79 -20.17 -5.11
CA LYS A 116 -41.45 -21.39 -4.37
C LYS A 116 -40.04 -21.37 -3.78
N GLY A 117 -39.34 -20.22 -3.80
CA GLY A 117 -37.98 -20.07 -3.27
C GLY A 117 -36.86 -20.49 -4.22
N GLY A 118 -37.18 -20.92 -5.45
CA GLY A 118 -36.14 -21.25 -6.45
C GLY A 118 -35.47 -19.98 -7.00
N LEU A 119 -34.15 -19.96 -6.99
CA LEU A 119 -33.34 -18.88 -7.58
C LEU A 119 -33.19 -19.12 -9.08
N TYR A 120 -33.37 -18.10 -9.90
CA TYR A 120 -33.17 -18.18 -11.35
C TYR A 120 -32.70 -16.86 -11.92
N TYR A 121 -32.05 -16.92 -13.06
CA TYR A 121 -31.77 -15.76 -13.91
C TYR A 121 -32.36 -15.98 -15.31
N ARG A 122 -32.41 -14.93 -16.11
CA ARG A 122 -32.88 -15.02 -17.50
C ARG A 122 -31.69 -15.03 -18.46
N SER A 123 -31.69 -15.98 -19.37
CA SER A 123 -30.71 -15.99 -20.47
C SER A 123 -31.00 -14.84 -21.46
N SER A 124 -30.07 -14.58 -22.37
CA SER A 124 -30.26 -13.61 -23.47
C SER A 124 -31.51 -13.88 -24.33
N LYS A 125 -31.96 -15.13 -24.38
CA LYS A 125 -33.19 -15.56 -25.08
C LYS A 125 -34.45 -15.44 -24.21
N GLY A 126 -34.36 -14.90 -23.00
CA GLY A 126 -35.49 -14.75 -22.06
C GLY A 126 -35.88 -16.01 -21.30
N THR A 127 -35.19 -17.14 -21.51
CA THR A 127 -35.48 -18.41 -20.83
C THR A 127 -35.01 -18.33 -19.37
N ARG A 128 -35.80 -18.88 -18.44
CA ARG A 128 -35.44 -19.00 -17.02
C ARG A 128 -34.44 -20.14 -16.83
N ILE A 129 -33.29 -19.83 -16.22
CA ILE A 129 -32.29 -20.81 -15.84
C ILE A 129 -32.28 -20.84 -14.32
N TYR A 130 -32.65 -21.97 -13.73
CA TYR A 130 -32.65 -22.20 -12.27
C TYR A 130 -31.27 -22.65 -11.80
N ILE A 131 -30.88 -22.20 -10.61
CA ILE A 131 -29.60 -22.50 -9.97
C ILE A 131 -29.86 -23.33 -8.72
#